data_a614e2ac9ca33d09296fba3e5036b3fe
#
_entry.id   a614e2ac9ca33d09296fba3e5036b3fe
#
_cell.length_a   1.000
_cell.length_b   1.000
_cell.length_c   1.000
_cell.angle_alpha   90.00
_cell.angle_beta   90.00
_cell.angle_gamma   90.00
#
_symmetry.space_group_name_H-M   'P 1'
#
loop_
_entity.id
_entity.type
_entity.pdbx_description
1 polymer ?
#
loop_
_entity_poly.entity_id
_entity_poly.type
_entity_poly.pdbx_seq_one_letter_code
_entity_poly.pdbx_strand_id
1 'polypeptide(L)'
;MTKPAERISRRQVDKFEERRKQLADAALQTLSELGYARTSLREIAQNSDFSHGVLHYYFRDKVELITYCVRQYKAHCVLRYDGIVADAEDPDALARDFADGLVDTLVGEALLHRLWYDLRSQSLFEESFRADVADIDESLERMIWRIVSRYAELSGNAPTCSSAMAYATFDGLFQQALLRHLAGSAIALDDLRAGARHLLSHVVCA
;
A
#
# COMPACT_ATOMS: atom_id res chain seq x y z
N MET A 1 17.58 -21.32 26.82
CA MET A 1 16.43 -22.28 26.73
C MET A 1 15.20 -21.54 27.21
N THR A 2 14.25 -21.25 26.34
CA THR A 2 12.98 -20.55 26.67
C THR A 2 12.09 -21.46 27.50
N LYS A 3 11.48 -20.95 28.58
CA LYS A 3 10.63 -21.73 29.50
C LYS A 3 9.37 -22.25 28.76
N PRO A 4 8.86 -23.46 29.12
CA PRO A 4 7.68 -24.07 28.46
C PRO A 4 6.44 -23.15 28.43
N ALA A 5 6.19 -22.37 29.48
CA ALA A 5 5.08 -21.41 29.57
C ALA A 5 5.19 -20.27 28.55
N GLU A 6 6.40 -19.75 28.30
CA GLU A 6 6.65 -18.73 27.27
C GLU A 6 6.43 -19.27 25.85
N ARG A 7 6.75 -20.54 25.60
CA ARG A 7 6.51 -21.20 24.30
C ARG A 7 5.02 -21.43 24.04
N ILE A 8 4.23 -21.75 25.07
CA ILE A 8 2.77 -21.93 24.96
C ILE A 8 2.10 -20.57 24.70
N SER A 9 2.48 -19.53 25.46
CA SER A 9 1.97 -18.17 25.28
C SER A 9 2.28 -17.65 23.86
N ARG A 10 3.52 -17.82 23.40
CA ARG A 10 3.93 -17.41 22.05
C ARG A 10 3.15 -18.14 20.96
N ARG A 11 2.94 -19.45 21.09
CA ARG A 11 2.10 -20.21 20.14
C ARG A 11 0.64 -19.78 20.12
N GLN A 12 0.09 -19.33 21.26
CA GLN A 12 -1.28 -18.81 21.30
C GLN A 12 -1.38 -17.45 20.62
N VAL A 13 -0.40 -16.57 20.84
CA VAL A 13 -0.30 -15.28 20.14
C VAL A 13 -0.16 -15.48 18.65
N ASP A 14 0.75 -16.37 18.21
CA ASP A 14 0.97 -16.67 16.79
C ASP A 14 -0.31 -17.18 16.10
N LYS A 15 -1.08 -18.06 16.78
CA LYS A 15 -2.36 -18.56 16.25
C LYS A 15 -3.44 -17.48 16.19
N PHE A 16 -3.45 -16.57 17.16
CA PHE A 16 -4.39 -15.45 17.17
C PHE A 16 -4.11 -14.50 16.01
N GLU A 17 -2.86 -14.11 15.80
CA GLU A 17 -2.46 -13.24 14.70
C GLU A 17 -2.66 -13.91 13.32
N GLU A 18 -2.35 -15.19 13.19
CA GLU A 18 -2.63 -15.95 11.95
C GLU A 18 -4.14 -15.94 11.62
N ARG A 19 -4.99 -16.07 12.62
CA ARG A 19 -6.45 -16.02 12.42
C ARG A 19 -6.93 -14.61 12.08
N ARG A 20 -6.36 -13.58 12.72
CA ARG A 20 -6.62 -12.17 12.34
C ARG A 20 -6.29 -11.92 10.88
N LYS A 21 -5.15 -12.42 10.42
CA LYS A 21 -4.72 -12.30 9.03
C LYS A 21 -5.72 -12.95 8.07
N GLN A 22 -6.12 -14.20 8.33
CA GLN A 22 -7.12 -14.89 7.50
C GLN A 22 -8.46 -14.14 7.43
N LEU A 23 -8.91 -13.58 8.55
CA LEU A 23 -10.12 -12.77 8.60
C LEU A 23 -9.98 -11.45 7.83
N ALA A 24 -8.81 -10.82 7.94
CA ALA A 24 -8.50 -9.59 7.21
C ALA A 24 -8.42 -9.82 5.69
N ASP A 25 -7.77 -10.91 5.26
CA ASP A 25 -7.69 -11.27 3.83
C ASP A 25 -9.09 -11.51 3.24
N ALA A 26 -9.97 -12.22 3.96
CA ALA A 26 -11.36 -12.41 3.53
C ALA A 26 -12.18 -11.11 3.54
N ALA A 27 -11.93 -10.21 4.49
CA ALA A 27 -12.59 -8.92 4.57
C ALA A 27 -12.14 -7.95 3.46
N LEU A 28 -10.88 -8.05 3.07
CA LEU A 28 -10.26 -7.11 2.12
C LEU A 28 -10.98 -7.09 0.77
N GLN A 29 -11.45 -8.24 0.29
CA GLN A 29 -12.25 -8.33 -0.94
C GLN A 29 -13.53 -7.49 -0.83
N THR A 30 -14.34 -7.72 0.20
CA THR A 30 -15.59 -6.96 0.42
C THR A 30 -15.33 -5.47 0.59
N LEU A 31 -14.28 -5.11 1.34
CA LEU A 31 -13.87 -3.72 1.55
C LEU A 31 -13.44 -3.03 0.25
N SER A 32 -12.66 -3.71 -0.58
CA SER A 32 -12.19 -3.16 -1.85
C SER A 32 -13.32 -2.90 -2.84
N GLU A 33 -14.38 -3.70 -2.80
CA GLU A 33 -15.56 -3.55 -3.66
C GLU A 33 -16.51 -2.44 -3.18
N LEU A 34 -16.81 -2.42 -1.88
CA LEU A 34 -17.83 -1.53 -1.30
C LEU A 34 -17.26 -0.19 -0.81
N GLY A 35 -15.98 -0.13 -0.45
CA GLY A 35 -15.35 1.01 0.20
C GLY A 35 -15.71 1.15 1.69
N TYR A 36 -15.04 2.09 2.39
CA TYR A 36 -15.21 2.28 3.82
C TYR A 36 -16.66 2.60 4.23
N ALA A 37 -17.28 3.58 3.56
CA ALA A 37 -18.57 4.14 3.99
C ALA A 37 -19.71 3.10 3.94
N ARG A 38 -19.67 2.19 2.98
CA ARG A 38 -20.73 1.18 2.75
C ARG A 38 -20.44 -0.19 3.36
N THR A 39 -19.35 -0.33 4.10
CA THR A 39 -18.97 -1.60 4.71
C THR A 39 -19.23 -1.59 6.21
N SER A 40 -19.82 -2.64 6.74
CA SER A 40 -19.95 -2.96 8.16
C SER A 40 -19.38 -4.35 8.45
N LEU A 41 -19.07 -4.66 9.73
CA LEU A 41 -18.65 -6.02 10.11
C LEU A 41 -19.71 -7.08 9.76
N ARG A 42 -20.97 -6.69 9.70
CA ARG A 42 -22.07 -7.58 9.29
C ARG A 42 -22.01 -7.88 7.79
N GLU A 43 -21.78 -6.89 6.96
CA GLU A 43 -21.62 -7.07 5.50
C GLU A 43 -20.39 -7.90 5.17
N ILE A 44 -19.27 -7.68 5.88
CA ILE A 44 -18.07 -8.51 5.75
C ILE A 44 -18.40 -9.97 6.10
N ALA A 45 -19.12 -10.21 7.21
CA ALA A 45 -19.53 -11.56 7.60
C ALA A 45 -20.45 -12.21 6.55
N GLN A 46 -21.36 -11.47 5.94
CA GLN A 46 -22.26 -11.98 4.91
C GLN A 46 -21.55 -12.37 3.60
N ASN A 47 -20.43 -11.72 3.30
CA ASN A 47 -19.63 -11.95 2.08
C ASN A 47 -18.38 -12.79 2.36
N SER A 48 -18.28 -13.47 3.49
CA SER A 48 -17.16 -14.33 3.87
C SER A 48 -17.64 -15.59 4.58
N ASP A 49 -16.76 -16.57 4.73
CA ASP A 49 -17.04 -17.81 5.46
C ASP A 49 -17.06 -17.63 6.99
N PHE A 50 -16.96 -16.39 7.48
CA PHE A 50 -16.85 -16.09 8.90
C PHE A 50 -18.14 -15.48 9.45
N SER A 51 -18.51 -15.91 10.65
CA SER A 51 -19.65 -15.33 11.35
C SER A 51 -19.30 -13.95 11.91
N HIS A 52 -20.33 -13.09 12.05
CA HIS A 52 -20.20 -11.79 12.68
C HIS A 52 -19.61 -11.86 14.10
N GLY A 53 -19.95 -12.90 14.88
CA GLY A 53 -19.39 -13.13 16.22
C GLY A 53 -17.88 -13.43 16.19
N VAL A 54 -17.40 -14.16 15.18
CA VAL A 54 -15.97 -14.42 14.99
C VAL A 54 -15.24 -13.11 14.67
N LEU A 55 -15.75 -12.27 13.78
CA LEU A 55 -15.14 -10.97 13.47
C LEU A 55 -15.02 -10.09 14.73
N HIS A 56 -16.08 -10.00 15.54
CA HIS A 56 -16.07 -9.22 16.79
C HIS A 56 -15.13 -9.77 17.87
N TYR A 57 -14.82 -11.06 17.85
CA TYR A 57 -13.83 -11.64 18.76
C TYR A 57 -12.40 -11.18 18.44
N TYR A 58 -12.08 -11.00 17.14
CA TYR A 58 -10.73 -10.65 16.68
C TYR A 58 -10.54 -9.15 16.44
N PHE A 59 -11.61 -8.42 16.15
CA PHE A 59 -11.57 -6.98 15.87
C PHE A 59 -12.65 -6.25 16.66
N ARG A 60 -12.23 -5.27 17.44
CA ARG A 60 -13.10 -4.46 18.30
C ARG A 60 -14.21 -3.77 17.50
N ASP A 61 -13.84 -3.23 16.34
CA ASP A 61 -14.74 -2.47 15.46
C ASP A 61 -14.29 -2.54 14.00
N LYS A 62 -15.07 -1.91 13.13
CA LYS A 62 -14.79 -1.80 11.69
C LYS A 62 -13.47 -1.08 11.41
N VAL A 63 -13.15 -0.06 12.18
CA VAL A 63 -11.94 0.75 11.99
C VAL A 63 -10.69 -0.12 12.18
N GLU A 64 -10.63 -0.87 13.28
CA GLU A 64 -9.50 -1.76 13.57
C GLU A 64 -9.33 -2.82 12.47
N LEU A 65 -10.40 -3.43 11.99
CA LEU A 65 -10.33 -4.41 10.89
C LEU A 65 -9.79 -3.77 9.62
N ILE A 66 -10.34 -2.62 9.21
CA ILE A 66 -9.95 -1.96 7.95
C ILE A 66 -8.51 -1.48 7.99
N THR A 67 -8.09 -0.83 9.08
CA THR A 67 -6.68 -0.40 9.21
C THR A 67 -5.73 -1.58 9.22
N TYR A 68 -6.09 -2.69 9.87
CA TYR A 68 -5.31 -3.92 9.82
C TYR A 68 -5.19 -4.46 8.39
N CYS A 69 -6.30 -4.56 7.64
CA CYS A 69 -6.31 -5.01 6.24
C CYS A 69 -5.40 -4.16 5.35
N VAL A 70 -5.58 -2.83 5.41
CA VAL A 70 -4.81 -1.91 4.56
C VAL A 70 -3.34 -1.90 4.93
N ARG A 71 -3.00 -1.96 6.23
CA ARG A 71 -1.62 -2.06 6.71
C ARG A 71 -0.93 -3.31 6.18
N GLN A 72 -1.57 -4.48 6.28
CA GLN A 72 -1.02 -5.75 5.74
C GLN A 72 -0.82 -5.67 4.23
N TYR A 73 -1.80 -5.17 3.50
CA TYR A 73 -1.71 -4.98 2.06
C TYR A 73 -0.55 -4.06 1.67
N LYS A 74 -0.43 -2.89 2.28
CA LYS A 74 0.62 -1.92 1.97
C LYS A 74 2.03 -2.41 2.34
N ALA A 75 2.17 -3.21 3.39
CA ALA A 75 3.44 -3.84 3.72
C ALA A 75 3.96 -4.74 2.59
N HIS A 76 3.06 -5.47 1.89
CA HIS A 76 3.43 -6.25 0.70
C HIS A 76 3.78 -5.35 -0.50
N CYS A 77 3.03 -4.27 -0.72
CA CYS A 77 3.32 -3.31 -1.78
C CYS A 77 4.73 -2.73 -1.67
N VAL A 78 5.14 -2.35 -0.46
CA VAL A 78 6.47 -1.77 -0.20
C VAL A 78 7.61 -2.73 -0.58
N LEU A 79 7.46 -4.03 -0.29
CA LEU A 79 8.49 -5.03 -0.57
C LEU A 79 8.62 -5.37 -2.06
N ARG A 80 7.57 -5.16 -2.85
CA ARG A 80 7.57 -5.45 -4.29
C ARG A 80 8.67 -4.72 -5.04
N TYR A 81 8.98 -3.49 -4.65
CA TYR A 81 9.96 -2.65 -5.30
C TYR A 81 11.40 -2.88 -4.82
N ASP A 82 11.61 -3.64 -3.76
CA ASP A 82 12.95 -3.93 -3.24
C ASP A 82 13.78 -4.75 -4.24
N GLY A 83 13.15 -5.68 -4.98
CA GLY A 83 13.79 -6.42 -6.07
C GLY A 83 14.24 -5.51 -7.21
N ILE A 84 13.38 -4.58 -7.65
CA ILE A 84 13.70 -3.61 -8.71
C ILE A 84 14.91 -2.76 -8.33
N VAL A 85 14.98 -2.31 -7.07
CA VAL A 85 16.12 -1.53 -6.57
C VAL A 85 17.40 -2.35 -6.53
N ALA A 86 17.32 -3.61 -6.08
CA ALA A 86 18.48 -4.49 -5.92
C ALA A 86 19.07 -4.95 -7.27
N ASP A 87 18.19 -5.22 -8.25
CA ASP A 87 18.59 -5.80 -9.54
C ASP A 87 19.00 -4.75 -10.58
N ALA A 88 18.74 -3.45 -10.32
CA ALA A 88 19.04 -2.38 -11.27
C ALA A 88 20.54 -2.11 -11.39
N GLU A 89 21.08 -2.22 -12.60
CA GLU A 89 22.48 -1.98 -12.94
C GLU A 89 22.74 -0.60 -13.56
N ASP A 90 21.70 0.02 -14.16
CA ASP A 90 21.75 1.34 -14.76
C ASP A 90 20.47 2.15 -14.48
N PRO A 91 20.52 3.50 -14.61
CA PRO A 91 19.38 4.36 -14.27
C PRO A 91 18.17 4.17 -15.22
N ASP A 92 18.40 3.85 -16.49
CA ASP A 92 17.32 3.69 -17.47
C ASP A 92 16.57 2.38 -17.22
N ALA A 93 17.27 1.30 -16.85
CA ALA A 93 16.66 0.05 -16.43
C ALA A 93 15.80 0.25 -15.17
N LEU A 94 16.35 0.90 -14.14
CA LEU A 94 15.60 1.22 -12.92
C LEU A 94 14.34 2.02 -13.23
N ALA A 95 14.45 3.07 -14.04
CA ALA A 95 13.32 3.94 -14.38
C ALA A 95 12.22 3.18 -15.15
N ARG A 96 12.62 2.31 -16.08
CA ARG A 96 11.69 1.46 -16.83
C ARG A 96 10.98 0.47 -15.91
N ASP A 97 11.74 -0.30 -15.14
CA ASP A 97 11.20 -1.39 -14.33
C ASP A 97 10.33 -0.86 -13.18
N PHE A 98 10.69 0.30 -12.61
CA PHE A 98 9.86 1.01 -11.63
C PHE A 98 8.54 1.49 -12.25
N ALA A 99 8.58 2.12 -13.43
CA ALA A 99 7.39 2.62 -14.12
C ALA A 99 6.45 1.47 -14.50
N ASP A 100 6.99 0.36 -15.00
CA ASP A 100 6.22 -0.84 -15.33
C ASP A 100 5.63 -1.48 -14.06
N GLY A 101 6.40 -1.56 -12.98
CA GLY A 101 5.93 -2.02 -11.67
C GLY A 101 4.78 -1.18 -11.10
N LEU A 102 4.77 0.13 -11.31
CA LEU A 102 3.64 0.99 -10.93
C LEU A 102 2.39 0.66 -11.75
N VAL A 103 2.53 0.45 -13.05
CA VAL A 103 1.41 0.08 -13.93
C VAL A 103 0.86 -1.29 -13.55
N ASP A 104 1.71 -2.29 -13.36
CA ASP A 104 1.30 -3.64 -12.97
C ASP A 104 0.56 -3.64 -11.62
N THR A 105 1.07 -2.87 -10.66
CA THR A 105 0.44 -2.67 -9.36
C THR A 105 -0.94 -2.01 -9.50
N LEU A 106 -1.05 -0.99 -10.34
CA LEU A 106 -2.32 -0.29 -10.57
C LEU A 106 -3.35 -1.20 -11.22
N VAL A 107 -2.98 -1.92 -12.27
CA VAL A 107 -3.89 -2.82 -13.01
C VAL A 107 -4.33 -3.99 -12.14
N GLY A 108 -3.37 -4.64 -11.47
CA GLY A 108 -3.64 -5.85 -10.69
C GLY A 108 -4.44 -5.59 -9.41
N GLU A 109 -4.34 -4.38 -8.85
CA GLU A 109 -4.82 -4.10 -7.50
C GLU A 109 -5.60 -2.78 -7.38
N ALA A 110 -6.23 -2.31 -8.47
CA ALA A 110 -6.94 -1.02 -8.54
C ALA A 110 -7.93 -0.81 -7.39
N LEU A 111 -8.71 -1.84 -7.04
CA LEU A 111 -9.71 -1.76 -5.97
C LEU A 111 -9.08 -1.60 -4.59
N LEU A 112 -7.93 -2.23 -4.34
CA LEU A 112 -7.19 -2.12 -3.08
C LEU A 112 -6.54 -0.74 -2.94
N HIS A 113 -6.03 -0.18 -4.04
CA HIS A 113 -5.53 1.19 -4.05
C HIS A 113 -6.65 2.21 -3.85
N ARG A 114 -7.84 1.98 -4.44
CA ARG A 114 -9.03 2.80 -4.17
C ARG A 114 -9.38 2.79 -2.69
N LEU A 115 -9.35 1.61 -2.03
CA LEU A 115 -9.60 1.51 -0.60
C LEU A 115 -8.57 2.28 0.23
N TRP A 116 -7.29 2.26 -0.17
CA TRP A 116 -6.25 3.05 0.48
C TRP A 116 -6.54 4.56 0.43
N TYR A 117 -6.87 5.10 -0.74
CA TYR A 117 -7.19 6.52 -0.88
C TYR A 117 -8.50 6.90 -0.18
N ASP A 118 -9.49 6.00 -0.12
CA ASP A 118 -10.70 6.19 0.69
C ASP A 118 -10.34 6.32 2.18
N LEU A 119 -9.56 5.38 2.73
CA LEU A 119 -9.11 5.42 4.12
C LEU A 119 -8.29 6.69 4.44
N ARG A 120 -7.37 7.06 3.56
CA ARG A 120 -6.56 8.26 3.68
C ARG A 120 -7.43 9.52 3.69
N SER A 121 -8.47 9.58 2.87
CA SER A 121 -9.43 10.68 2.87
C SER A 121 -10.26 10.72 4.16
N GLN A 122 -10.67 9.56 4.68
CA GLN A 122 -11.41 9.47 5.95
C GLN A 122 -10.56 9.97 7.14
N SER A 123 -9.24 9.78 7.12
CA SER A 123 -8.35 10.25 8.20
C SER A 123 -8.35 11.77 8.40
N LEU A 124 -8.78 12.54 7.39
CA LEU A 124 -8.98 14.00 7.50
C LEU A 124 -10.12 14.36 8.47
N PHE A 125 -11.10 13.47 8.63
CA PHE A 125 -12.31 13.67 9.42
C PHE A 125 -12.33 12.81 10.68
N GLU A 126 -11.77 11.58 10.62
CA GLU A 126 -11.78 10.59 11.71
C GLU A 126 -10.38 10.43 12.31
N GLU A 127 -10.21 10.88 13.55
CA GLU A 127 -8.94 10.85 14.26
C GLU A 127 -8.39 9.44 14.46
N SER A 128 -9.27 8.46 14.61
CA SER A 128 -8.92 7.05 14.82
C SER A 128 -8.07 6.43 13.70
N PHE A 129 -8.09 7.01 12.49
CA PHE A 129 -7.28 6.55 11.36
C PHE A 129 -5.92 7.23 11.24
N ARG A 130 -5.72 8.39 11.88
CA ARG A 130 -4.56 9.27 11.62
C ARG A 130 -3.23 8.60 11.87
N ALA A 131 -3.09 7.89 12.99
CA ALA A 131 -1.84 7.21 13.32
C ALA A 131 -1.51 6.10 12.31
N ASP A 132 -2.48 5.23 11.99
CA ASP A 132 -2.28 4.14 11.03
C ASP A 132 -2.00 4.65 9.61
N VAL A 133 -2.68 5.72 9.19
CA VAL A 133 -2.45 6.35 7.88
C VAL A 133 -1.06 6.98 7.84
N ALA A 134 -0.64 7.67 8.90
CA ALA A 134 0.70 8.26 8.98
C ALA A 134 1.81 7.20 8.89
N ASP A 135 1.68 6.08 9.62
CA ASP A 135 2.64 4.97 9.56
C ASP A 135 2.74 4.36 8.16
N ILE A 136 1.60 4.23 7.46
CA ILE A 136 1.57 3.71 6.09
C ILE A 136 2.19 4.71 5.12
N ASP A 137 1.83 6.00 5.21
CA ASP A 137 2.40 7.06 4.37
C ASP A 137 3.92 7.13 4.54
N GLU A 138 4.43 7.09 5.78
CA GLU A 138 5.87 7.05 6.05
C GLU A 138 6.56 5.83 5.43
N SER A 139 5.92 4.67 5.44
CA SER A 139 6.42 3.46 4.80
C SER A 139 6.50 3.60 3.28
N LEU A 140 5.48 4.21 2.65
CA LEU A 140 5.44 4.48 1.22
C LEU A 140 6.47 5.56 0.82
N GLU A 141 6.63 6.61 1.64
CA GLU A 141 7.66 7.62 1.45
C GLU A 141 9.05 6.98 1.44
N ARG A 142 9.36 6.11 2.42
CA ARG A 142 10.64 5.39 2.46
C ARG A 142 10.83 4.49 1.23
N MET A 143 9.78 3.85 0.71
CA MET A 143 9.85 3.06 -0.51
C MET A 143 10.22 3.93 -1.72
N ILE A 144 9.52 5.04 -1.95
CA ILE A 144 9.83 5.97 -3.05
C ILE A 144 11.24 6.53 -2.90
N TRP A 145 11.64 6.87 -1.67
CA TRP A 145 12.97 7.41 -1.42
C TRP A 145 14.09 6.42 -1.74
N ARG A 146 13.88 5.12 -1.53
CA ARG A 146 14.85 4.09 -1.97
C ARG A 146 15.02 4.07 -3.48
N ILE A 147 13.92 4.18 -4.24
CA ILE A 147 13.96 4.26 -5.72
C ILE A 147 14.72 5.50 -6.18
N VAL A 148 14.37 6.68 -5.64
CA VAL A 148 15.02 7.96 -5.98
C VAL A 148 16.51 7.95 -5.63
N SER A 149 16.86 7.45 -4.46
CA SER A 149 18.25 7.35 -4.01
C SER A 149 19.06 6.40 -4.88
N ARG A 150 18.51 5.26 -5.26
CA ARG A 150 19.17 4.31 -6.17
C ARG A 150 19.35 4.89 -7.57
N TYR A 151 18.34 5.58 -8.07
CA TYR A 151 18.44 6.28 -9.36
C TYR A 151 19.54 7.35 -9.34
N ALA A 152 19.60 8.14 -8.27
CA ALA A 152 20.65 9.15 -8.08
C ALA A 152 22.06 8.53 -8.04
N GLU A 153 22.22 7.44 -7.29
CA GLU A 153 23.49 6.69 -7.21
C GLU A 153 23.94 6.19 -8.59
N LEU A 154 23.04 5.50 -9.32
CA LEU A 154 23.33 4.96 -10.64
C LEU A 154 23.61 6.06 -11.69
N SER A 155 23.00 7.24 -11.56
CA SER A 155 23.21 8.39 -12.44
C SER A 155 24.45 9.20 -12.09
N GLY A 156 25.09 8.93 -10.95
CA GLY A 156 26.20 9.75 -10.45
C GLY A 156 25.78 11.15 -9.98
N ASN A 157 24.52 11.35 -9.66
CA ASN A 157 23.91 12.63 -9.28
C ASN A 157 23.39 12.59 -7.84
N ALA A 158 22.81 13.70 -7.37
CA ALA A 158 22.13 13.77 -6.07
C ALA A 158 20.65 14.09 -6.26
N PRO A 159 19.77 13.65 -5.32
CA PRO A 159 18.37 14.06 -5.34
C PRO A 159 18.25 15.59 -5.19
N THR A 160 17.33 16.19 -5.95
CA THR A 160 17.09 17.65 -5.98
C THR A 160 15.95 18.08 -5.05
N CYS A 161 15.27 17.13 -4.40
CA CYS A 161 14.15 17.37 -3.51
C CYS A 161 14.21 16.49 -2.25
N SER A 162 13.36 16.78 -1.26
CA SER A 162 13.20 15.94 -0.07
C SER A 162 12.43 14.66 -0.37
N SER A 163 12.56 13.65 0.51
CA SER A 163 11.77 12.40 0.43
C SER A 163 10.25 12.66 0.41
N ALA A 164 9.79 13.58 1.26
CA ALA A 164 8.39 13.96 1.32
C ALA A 164 7.88 14.58 -0.01
N MET A 165 8.70 15.42 -0.66
CA MET A 165 8.34 16.01 -1.95
C MET A 165 8.33 14.97 -3.07
N ALA A 166 9.32 14.10 -3.11
CA ALA A 166 9.36 12.98 -4.05
C ALA A 166 8.11 12.08 -3.88
N TYR A 167 7.83 11.67 -2.65
CA TYR A 167 6.65 10.85 -2.37
C TYR A 167 5.35 11.54 -2.80
N ALA A 168 5.12 12.79 -2.41
CA ALA A 168 3.91 13.53 -2.77
C ALA A 168 3.72 13.63 -4.30
N THR A 169 4.81 13.75 -5.05
CA THR A 169 4.77 13.85 -6.51
C THR A 169 4.42 12.52 -7.16
N PHE A 170 5.05 11.42 -6.75
CA PHE A 170 4.76 10.07 -7.27
C PHE A 170 3.38 9.58 -6.83
N ASP A 171 2.98 9.84 -5.59
CA ASP A 171 1.63 9.50 -5.07
C ASP A 171 0.54 10.25 -5.84
N GLY A 172 0.73 11.55 -6.11
CA GLY A 172 -0.20 12.34 -6.91
C GLY A 172 -0.33 11.82 -8.34
N LEU A 173 0.78 11.46 -8.99
CA LEU A 173 0.78 10.84 -10.31
C LEU A 173 0.02 9.51 -10.30
N PHE A 174 0.31 8.64 -9.34
CA PHE A 174 -0.34 7.33 -9.21
C PHE A 174 -1.84 7.47 -8.93
N GLN A 175 -2.25 8.36 -8.02
CA GLN A 175 -3.66 8.61 -7.71
C GLN A 175 -4.44 9.12 -8.92
N GLN A 176 -3.86 10.05 -9.70
CA GLN A 176 -4.47 10.55 -10.93
C GLN A 176 -4.62 9.44 -11.97
N ALA A 177 -3.61 8.61 -12.15
CA ALA A 177 -3.67 7.48 -13.06
C ALA A 177 -4.76 6.48 -12.62
N LEU A 178 -4.86 6.17 -11.33
CA LEU A 178 -5.90 5.30 -10.78
C LEU A 178 -7.30 5.85 -11.05
N LEU A 179 -7.55 7.14 -10.81
CA LEU A 179 -8.85 7.77 -11.06
C LEU A 179 -9.23 7.68 -12.55
N ARG A 180 -8.28 7.96 -13.44
CA ARG A 180 -8.50 7.89 -14.89
C ARG A 180 -8.68 6.46 -15.38
N HIS A 181 -7.94 5.50 -14.83
CA HIS A 181 -8.09 4.08 -15.13
C HIS A 181 -9.46 3.56 -14.71
N LEU A 182 -9.93 3.88 -13.51
CA LEU A 182 -11.27 3.52 -13.03
C LEU A 182 -12.39 4.20 -13.84
N ALA A 183 -12.12 5.34 -14.46
CA ALA A 183 -13.03 6.01 -15.40
C ALA A 183 -12.96 5.44 -16.84
N GLY A 184 -12.15 4.41 -17.10
CA GLY A 184 -12.04 3.76 -18.41
C GLY A 184 -11.15 4.49 -19.42
N SER A 185 -10.24 5.37 -18.97
CA SER A 185 -9.30 6.07 -19.87
C SER A 185 -8.28 5.10 -20.47
N ALA A 186 -8.22 5.02 -21.78
CA ALA A 186 -7.30 4.14 -22.50
C ALA A 186 -5.81 4.55 -22.36
N ILE A 187 -5.52 5.83 -22.07
CA ILE A 187 -4.14 6.37 -22.01
C ILE A 187 -3.62 6.48 -20.57
N ALA A 188 -4.44 6.16 -19.55
CA ALA A 188 -4.06 6.37 -18.15
C ALA A 188 -2.79 5.62 -17.73
N LEU A 189 -2.60 4.41 -18.23
CA LEU A 189 -1.46 3.56 -17.91
C LEU A 189 -0.18 4.03 -18.63
N ASP A 190 -0.30 4.44 -19.87
CA ASP A 190 0.83 4.98 -20.64
C ASP A 190 1.28 6.32 -20.07
N ASP A 191 0.35 7.18 -19.65
CA ASP A 191 0.65 8.44 -18.96
C ASP A 191 1.34 8.18 -17.61
N LEU A 192 0.91 7.17 -16.85
CA LEU A 192 1.57 6.77 -15.59
C LEU A 192 3.01 6.34 -15.85
N ARG A 193 3.21 5.46 -16.85
CA ARG A 193 4.54 4.95 -17.20
C ARG A 193 5.48 6.08 -17.64
N ALA A 194 5.02 6.92 -18.56
CA ALA A 194 5.79 8.05 -19.06
C ALA A 194 6.08 9.07 -17.96
N GLY A 195 5.07 9.40 -17.15
CA GLY A 195 5.18 10.35 -16.05
C GLY A 195 6.15 9.87 -14.96
N ALA A 196 6.12 8.59 -14.58
CA ALA A 196 7.03 8.03 -13.58
C ALA A 196 8.49 8.10 -14.02
N ARG A 197 8.79 7.75 -15.27
CA ARG A 197 10.15 7.88 -15.85
C ARG A 197 10.60 9.34 -15.91
N HIS A 198 9.73 10.22 -16.36
CA HIS A 198 10.02 11.66 -16.43
C HIS A 198 10.29 12.24 -15.04
N LEU A 199 9.49 11.90 -14.04
CA LEU A 199 9.69 12.38 -12.66
C LEU A 199 11.04 11.91 -12.08
N LEU A 200 11.41 10.62 -12.26
CA LEU A 200 12.71 10.14 -11.78
C LEU A 200 13.87 10.95 -12.35
N SER A 201 13.86 11.26 -13.65
CA SER A 201 14.91 12.06 -14.26
C SER A 201 14.94 13.50 -13.75
N HIS A 202 13.81 14.07 -13.28
CA HIS A 202 13.73 15.47 -12.81
C HIS A 202 13.99 15.63 -11.31
N VAL A 203 13.67 14.61 -10.48
CA VAL A 203 13.96 14.68 -9.04
C VAL A 203 15.42 14.39 -8.68
N VAL A 204 16.23 14.01 -9.69
CA VAL A 204 17.63 13.63 -9.51
C VAL A 204 18.59 14.45 -10.40
N CYS A 205 18.11 15.08 -11.48
CA CYS A 205 18.98 15.89 -12.34
C CYS A 205 19.31 17.26 -11.75
N ALA A 206 20.57 17.65 -11.87
CA ALA A 206 21.04 19.01 -11.68
C ALA A 206 20.64 19.91 -12.85
#